data_5a10ebfd69e95b29dc941cf60410d6ec
#
_entry.id   5a10ebfd69e95b29dc941cf60410d6ec
#
_cell.length_a   1.000
_cell.length_b   1.000
_cell.length_c   1.000
_cell.angle_alpha   90.00
_cell.angle_beta   90.00
_cell.angle_gamma   90.00
#
_symmetry.space_group_name_H-M   'P 1'
#
loop_
_entity.id
_entity.type
_entity.pdbx_description
1 polymer ?
#
loop_
_entity_poly.entity_id
_entity_poly.type
_entity_poly.pdbx_seq_one_letter_code
_entity_poly.pdbx_strand_id
1 'polypeptide(L)'
;MLKISNYNDLRSSMSPGDVIAFGGKGTFSEIIKWATRAPVSHVGVILQSKLFYDDKSQPGFFNQIIESTSLNGQSGVTITRLSDRIDSYDGEIWLLPLRSDLKQKMDKKKYYDFLIHQERKPYDMPQAIKSALDLIDDAVSPGVLTHNLEDFSRFFCSELVAAA
;
A
#
# COMPACT_ATOMS: atom_id res chain seq x y z
N MET A 1 0.09 -5.23 -13.71
CA MET A 1 -0.95 -4.96 -12.71
C MET A 1 -2.08 -5.97 -12.93
N LEU A 2 -2.39 -6.80 -11.93
CA LEU A 2 -3.42 -7.83 -11.98
C LEU A 2 -4.60 -7.39 -11.13
N LYS A 3 -5.80 -7.25 -11.73
CA LYS A 3 -7.00 -6.90 -10.98
C LYS A 3 -7.42 -8.08 -10.09
N ILE A 4 -7.68 -7.81 -8.81
CA ILE A 4 -8.16 -8.81 -7.86
C ILE A 4 -9.67 -8.89 -7.97
N SER A 5 -10.17 -9.82 -8.79
CA SER A 5 -11.60 -10.11 -8.90
C SER A 5 -12.05 -11.17 -7.89
N ASN A 6 -11.15 -12.09 -7.56
CA ASN A 6 -11.33 -13.10 -6.52
C ASN A 6 -9.99 -13.29 -5.79
N TYR A 7 -9.97 -12.96 -4.51
CA TYR A 7 -8.77 -13.06 -3.69
C TYR A 7 -8.24 -14.50 -3.60
N ASN A 8 -9.14 -15.49 -3.52
CA ASN A 8 -8.75 -16.88 -3.36
C ASN A 8 -7.91 -17.41 -4.51
N ASP A 9 -8.09 -16.89 -5.74
CA ASP A 9 -7.34 -17.34 -6.91
C ASP A 9 -5.88 -16.83 -6.89
N LEU A 10 -5.63 -15.71 -6.22
CA LEU A 10 -4.33 -15.05 -6.22
C LEU A 10 -3.57 -15.17 -4.89
N ARG A 11 -4.26 -15.48 -3.78
CA ARG A 11 -3.67 -15.40 -2.44
C ARG A 11 -2.43 -16.27 -2.24
N SER A 12 -2.33 -17.42 -2.93
CA SER A 12 -1.18 -18.32 -2.83
C SER A 12 0.04 -17.83 -3.62
N SER A 13 -0.15 -16.95 -4.60
CA SER A 13 0.92 -16.38 -5.41
C SER A 13 1.53 -15.11 -4.80
N MET A 14 0.88 -14.54 -3.80
CA MET A 14 1.34 -13.32 -3.13
C MET A 14 2.53 -13.60 -2.23
N SER A 15 3.44 -12.65 -2.15
CA SER A 15 4.65 -12.74 -1.35
C SER A 15 5.07 -11.38 -0.77
N PRO A 16 5.89 -11.37 0.29
CA PRO A 16 6.41 -10.12 0.85
C PRO A 16 7.04 -9.24 -0.24
N GLY A 17 6.76 -7.94 -0.18
CA GLY A 17 7.19 -6.95 -1.16
C GLY A 17 6.23 -6.75 -2.35
N ASP A 18 5.22 -7.62 -2.53
CA ASP A 18 4.19 -7.36 -3.54
C ASP A 18 3.33 -6.16 -3.11
N VAL A 19 3.02 -5.26 -4.05
CA VAL A 19 2.23 -4.07 -3.78
C VAL A 19 0.76 -4.35 -4.08
N ILE A 20 -0.11 -3.90 -3.18
CA ILE A 20 -1.55 -3.86 -3.38
C ILE A 20 -1.95 -2.42 -3.64
N ALA A 21 -2.56 -2.18 -4.78
CA ALA A 21 -3.04 -0.87 -5.19
C ALA A 21 -4.56 -0.80 -5.11
N PHE A 22 -5.08 0.32 -4.63
CA PHE A 22 -6.48 0.55 -4.38
C PHE A 22 -6.99 1.77 -5.17
N GLY A 23 -8.10 1.61 -5.88
CA GLY A 23 -8.80 2.68 -6.58
C GLY A 23 -10.17 2.93 -5.94
N GLY A 24 -10.19 3.72 -4.87
CA GLY A 24 -11.42 4.04 -4.13
C GLY A 24 -12.40 4.91 -4.93
N LYS A 25 -13.65 4.96 -4.45
CA LYS A 25 -14.75 5.75 -5.02
C LYS A 25 -15.06 7.03 -4.24
N GLY A 26 -14.37 7.28 -3.12
CA GLY A 26 -14.60 8.48 -2.31
C GLY A 26 -14.02 9.75 -2.94
N THR A 27 -14.54 10.92 -2.57
CA THR A 27 -14.14 12.23 -3.12
C THR A 27 -12.63 12.45 -3.09
N PHE A 28 -11.97 12.10 -1.97
CA PHE A 28 -10.52 12.22 -1.84
C PHE A 28 -9.77 11.31 -2.83
N SER A 29 -10.24 10.06 -3.00
CA SER A 29 -9.68 9.13 -3.98
C SER A 29 -9.84 9.65 -5.42
N GLU A 30 -10.97 10.26 -5.74
CA GLU A 30 -11.20 10.85 -7.07
C GLU A 30 -10.26 12.01 -7.34
N ILE A 31 -10.00 12.87 -6.34
CA ILE A 31 -9.03 13.99 -6.47
C ILE A 31 -7.62 13.44 -6.75
N ILE A 32 -7.18 12.43 -5.99
CA ILE A 32 -5.86 11.81 -6.20
C ILE A 32 -5.76 11.20 -7.59
N LYS A 33 -6.76 10.40 -8.00
CA LYS A 33 -6.78 9.76 -9.32
C LYS A 33 -6.75 10.79 -10.46
N TRP A 34 -7.48 11.89 -10.30
CA TRP A 34 -7.48 12.98 -11.27
C TRP A 34 -6.11 13.67 -11.34
N ALA A 35 -5.52 14.01 -10.20
CA ALA A 35 -4.22 14.68 -10.11
C ALA A 35 -3.09 13.81 -10.68
N THR A 36 -3.06 12.53 -10.32
CA THR A 36 -2.02 11.58 -10.76
C THR A 36 -2.28 11.00 -12.16
N ARG A 37 -3.47 11.23 -12.74
CA ARG A 37 -3.94 10.59 -13.99
C ARG A 37 -3.83 9.06 -13.93
N ALA A 38 -4.02 8.49 -12.75
CA ALA A 38 -3.92 7.06 -12.49
C ALA A 38 -5.21 6.52 -11.88
N PRO A 39 -5.58 5.26 -12.13
CA PRO A 39 -6.76 4.64 -11.51
C PRO A 39 -6.57 4.35 -10.03
N VAL A 40 -5.37 4.53 -9.49
CA VAL A 40 -4.96 4.21 -8.12
C VAL A 40 -4.92 5.47 -7.28
N SER A 41 -5.48 5.41 -6.08
CA SER A 41 -5.48 6.49 -5.09
C SER A 41 -4.78 6.12 -3.78
N HIS A 42 -4.45 4.83 -3.59
CA HIS A 42 -3.83 4.33 -2.38
C HIS A 42 -3.03 3.06 -2.66
N VAL A 43 -1.98 2.81 -1.89
CA VAL A 43 -1.15 1.60 -1.96
C VAL A 43 -0.78 1.10 -0.57
N GLY A 44 -0.60 -0.22 -0.48
CA GLY A 44 0.01 -0.91 0.64
C GLY A 44 0.94 -2.00 0.13
N VAL A 45 1.69 -2.63 1.00
CA VAL A 45 2.64 -3.68 0.63
C VAL A 45 2.40 -4.94 1.44
N ILE A 46 2.58 -6.11 0.82
CA ILE A 46 2.48 -7.39 1.52
C ILE A 46 3.65 -7.50 2.50
N LEU A 47 3.34 -7.45 3.79
CA LEU A 47 4.30 -7.60 4.88
C LEU A 47 4.80 -9.04 4.99
N GLN A 48 3.86 -9.97 5.04
CA GLN A 48 4.15 -11.40 5.13
C GLN A 48 3.02 -12.24 4.55
N SER A 49 3.42 -13.43 4.10
CA SER A 49 2.51 -14.49 3.65
C SER A 49 2.87 -15.77 4.39
N LYS A 50 1.89 -16.40 5.01
CA LYS A 50 2.07 -17.64 5.78
C LYS A 50 1.14 -18.71 5.29
N LEU A 51 1.68 -19.92 5.11
CA LEU A 51 0.89 -21.13 4.96
C LEU A 51 0.43 -21.57 6.35
N PHE A 52 -0.82 -21.93 6.49
CA PHE A 52 -1.37 -22.57 7.69
C PHE A 52 -2.25 -23.77 7.27
N TYR A 53 -2.52 -24.62 8.21
CA TYR A 53 -3.47 -25.72 8.04
C TYR A 53 -4.63 -25.49 9.01
N ASP A 54 -5.85 -25.71 8.52
CA ASP A 54 -7.03 -25.73 9.37
C ASP A 54 -7.12 -27.06 10.14
N ASP A 55 -8.14 -27.19 10.99
CA ASP A 55 -8.38 -28.43 11.79
C ASP A 55 -8.62 -29.67 10.90
N LYS A 56 -8.90 -29.48 9.61
CA LYS A 56 -9.08 -30.53 8.61
C LYS A 56 -7.82 -30.77 7.78
N SER A 57 -6.69 -30.21 8.18
CA SER A 57 -5.42 -30.24 7.47
C SER A 57 -5.49 -29.68 6.05
N GLN A 58 -6.44 -28.76 5.80
CA GLN A 58 -6.50 -28.06 4.52
C GLN A 58 -5.51 -26.88 4.51
N PRO A 59 -4.72 -26.75 3.44
CA PRO A 59 -3.79 -25.63 3.33
C PRO A 59 -4.54 -24.33 3.13
N GLY A 60 -4.21 -23.33 3.92
CA GLY A 60 -4.67 -21.98 3.78
C GLY A 60 -3.51 -21.00 3.67
N PHE A 61 -3.76 -19.85 3.05
CA PHE A 61 -2.79 -18.77 2.97
C PHE A 61 -3.30 -17.56 3.73
N PHE A 62 -2.42 -17.00 4.54
CA PHE A 62 -2.66 -15.81 5.32
C PHE A 62 -1.72 -14.71 4.85
N ASN A 63 -2.25 -13.69 4.19
CA ASN A 63 -1.49 -12.53 3.76
C ASN A 63 -1.82 -11.35 4.66
N GLN A 64 -0.79 -10.69 5.18
CA GLN A 64 -0.89 -9.42 5.86
C GLN A 64 -0.40 -8.30 4.95
N ILE A 65 -1.15 -7.21 4.93
CA ILE A 65 -0.77 -5.96 4.30
C ILE A 65 -0.39 -4.95 5.39
N ILE A 66 0.64 -4.16 5.13
CA ILE A 66 0.95 -2.95 5.88
C ILE A 66 0.71 -1.74 4.97
N GLU A 67 0.00 -0.77 5.47
CA GLU A 67 -0.39 0.42 4.72
C GLU A 67 -0.44 1.64 5.66
N SER A 68 -0.09 2.82 5.14
CA SER A 68 -0.32 4.08 5.85
C SER A 68 -1.65 4.66 5.37
N THR A 69 -2.64 4.68 6.25
CA THR A 69 -4.03 4.96 5.89
C THR A 69 -4.80 5.61 7.05
N SER A 70 -5.99 6.10 6.74
CA SER A 70 -6.96 6.54 7.74
C SER A 70 -8.25 5.73 7.56
N LEU A 71 -8.44 4.72 8.40
CA LEU A 71 -9.55 3.77 8.33
C LEU A 71 -10.20 3.59 9.70
N ASN A 72 -11.53 3.55 9.75
CA ASN A 72 -12.30 3.22 10.96
C ASN A 72 -11.88 4.01 12.20
N GLY A 73 -11.52 5.29 12.02
CA GLY A 73 -11.08 6.16 13.13
C GLY A 73 -9.63 5.94 13.57
N GLN A 74 -8.90 5.01 12.96
CA GLN A 74 -7.45 4.85 13.13
C GLN A 74 -6.73 5.50 11.96
N SER A 75 -5.73 6.33 12.27
CA SER A 75 -4.92 7.03 11.28
C SER A 75 -3.44 6.72 11.52
N GLY A 76 -2.75 6.26 10.50
CA GLY A 76 -1.34 5.91 10.56
C GLY A 76 -0.99 4.63 9.82
N VAL A 77 0.20 4.13 10.11
CA VAL A 77 0.69 2.85 9.58
C VAL A 77 0.04 1.71 10.33
N THR A 78 -0.72 0.89 9.61
CA THR A 78 -1.49 -0.22 10.18
C THR A 78 -1.18 -1.54 9.47
N ILE A 79 -1.30 -2.63 10.22
CA ILE A 79 -1.17 -4.00 9.70
C ILE A 79 -2.53 -4.66 9.81
N THR A 80 -3.03 -5.15 8.68
CA THR A 80 -4.33 -5.84 8.61
C THR A 80 -4.22 -7.14 7.82
N ARG A 81 -5.22 -8.01 7.97
CA ARG A 81 -5.38 -9.14 7.05
C ARG A 81 -5.80 -8.62 5.69
N LEU A 82 -5.16 -9.11 4.63
CA LEU A 82 -5.53 -8.67 3.28
C LEU A 82 -6.96 -9.09 2.90
N SER A 83 -7.43 -10.24 3.37
CA SER A 83 -8.84 -10.65 3.18
C SER A 83 -9.81 -9.63 3.74
N ASP A 84 -9.63 -9.26 5.01
CA ASP A 84 -10.52 -8.33 5.70
C ASP A 84 -10.48 -6.93 5.06
N ARG A 85 -9.29 -6.56 4.57
CA ARG A 85 -9.08 -5.30 3.87
C ARG A 85 -9.79 -5.27 2.51
N ILE A 86 -9.77 -6.39 1.77
CA ILE A 86 -10.48 -6.53 0.49
C ILE A 86 -11.99 -6.53 0.71
N ASP A 87 -12.48 -7.29 1.67
CA ASP A 87 -13.91 -7.44 1.96
C ASP A 87 -14.56 -6.11 2.39
N SER A 88 -13.79 -5.24 3.07
CA SER A 88 -14.26 -3.94 3.54
C SER A 88 -14.08 -2.79 2.53
N TYR A 89 -13.45 -3.04 1.36
CA TYR A 89 -13.08 -1.97 0.43
C TYR A 89 -14.10 -1.75 -0.69
N ASP A 90 -14.60 -0.53 -0.80
CA ASP A 90 -15.44 -0.11 -1.94
C ASP A 90 -14.58 0.52 -3.04
N GLY A 91 -14.20 -0.28 -4.01
CA GLY A 91 -13.37 0.15 -5.13
C GLY A 91 -12.69 -1.00 -5.85
N GLU A 92 -11.81 -0.65 -6.74
CA GLU A 92 -11.00 -1.62 -7.47
C GLU A 92 -9.68 -1.88 -6.73
N ILE A 93 -9.22 -3.13 -6.77
CA ILE A 93 -7.98 -3.55 -6.12
C ILE A 93 -7.12 -4.30 -7.13
N TRP A 94 -5.83 -4.03 -7.12
CA TRP A 94 -4.85 -4.68 -8.00
C TRP A 94 -3.66 -5.20 -7.22
N LEU A 95 -3.15 -6.34 -7.69
CA LEU A 95 -1.85 -6.89 -7.29
C LEU A 95 -0.77 -6.44 -8.28
N LEU A 96 0.31 -5.89 -7.77
CA LEU A 96 1.53 -5.57 -8.49
C LEU A 96 2.66 -6.43 -7.91
N PRO A 97 2.97 -7.57 -8.53
CA PRO A 97 4.04 -8.43 -8.03
C PRO A 97 5.39 -7.71 -8.10
N LEU A 98 6.18 -7.83 -7.04
CA LEU A 98 7.57 -7.41 -7.06
C LEU A 98 8.34 -8.25 -8.08
N ARG A 99 9.23 -7.63 -8.83
CA ARG A 99 10.07 -8.34 -9.82
C ARG A 99 10.84 -9.47 -9.16
N SER A 100 10.94 -10.61 -9.85
CA SER A 100 11.54 -11.82 -9.31
C SER A 100 13.03 -11.65 -8.94
N ASP A 101 13.79 -10.84 -9.70
CA ASP A 101 15.18 -10.54 -9.40
C ASP A 101 15.35 -9.72 -8.10
N LEU A 102 14.39 -8.83 -7.79
CA LEU A 102 14.36 -8.08 -6.54
C LEU A 102 13.92 -8.96 -5.37
N LYS A 103 12.90 -9.82 -5.57
CA LYS A 103 12.48 -10.79 -4.55
C LYS A 103 13.61 -11.71 -4.10
N GLN A 104 14.48 -12.13 -5.04
CA GLN A 104 15.63 -12.98 -4.74
C GLN A 104 16.72 -12.24 -3.95
N LYS A 105 16.89 -10.94 -4.17
CA LYS A 105 17.90 -10.10 -3.50
C LYS A 105 17.42 -9.53 -2.17
N MET A 106 16.10 -9.53 -1.93
CA MET A 106 15.52 -8.95 -0.74
C MET A 106 15.90 -9.72 0.52
N ASP A 107 16.48 -9.02 1.49
CA ASP A 107 16.63 -9.52 2.85
C ASP A 107 15.28 -9.46 3.57
N LYS A 108 14.58 -10.57 3.58
CA LYS A 108 13.22 -10.65 4.14
C LYS A 108 13.17 -10.27 5.63
N LYS A 109 14.25 -10.54 6.37
CA LYS A 109 14.30 -10.17 7.80
C LYS A 109 14.40 -8.66 7.96
N LYS A 110 15.31 -8.01 7.24
CA LYS A 110 15.46 -6.55 7.27
C LYS A 110 14.19 -5.85 6.80
N TYR A 111 13.59 -6.33 5.71
CA TYR A 111 12.32 -5.85 5.18
C TYR A 111 11.21 -5.89 6.24
N TYR A 112 11.03 -7.06 6.87
CA TYR A 112 10.01 -7.26 7.91
C TYR A 112 10.28 -6.36 9.12
N ASP A 113 11.51 -6.38 9.65
CA ASP A 113 11.91 -5.60 10.82
C ASP A 113 11.72 -4.09 10.57
N PHE A 114 12.11 -3.61 9.38
CA PHE A 114 11.91 -2.23 8.98
C PHE A 114 10.43 -1.85 9.04
N LEU A 115 9.56 -2.61 8.37
CA LEU A 115 8.13 -2.30 8.29
C LEU A 115 7.42 -2.39 9.64
N ILE A 116 7.76 -3.36 10.47
CA ILE A 116 7.20 -3.46 11.84
C ILE A 116 7.56 -2.23 12.68
N HIS A 117 8.76 -1.67 12.52
CA HIS A 117 9.13 -0.43 13.21
C HIS A 117 8.38 0.81 12.72
N GLN A 118 7.71 0.72 11.56
CA GLN A 118 6.87 1.81 11.08
C GLN A 118 5.42 1.72 11.62
N GLU A 119 5.01 0.57 12.16
CA GLU A 119 3.66 0.39 12.69
C GLU A 119 3.32 1.50 13.71
N ARG A 120 2.08 2.03 13.63
CA ARG A 120 1.55 3.13 14.44
C ARG A 120 2.17 4.51 14.21
N LYS A 121 3.09 4.68 13.27
CA LYS A 121 3.48 6.02 12.87
C LYS A 121 2.27 6.76 12.28
N PRO A 122 2.11 8.06 12.58
CA PRO A 122 0.96 8.82 12.12
C PRO A 122 0.91 8.94 10.60
N TYR A 123 -0.31 9.04 10.05
CA TYR A 123 -0.53 9.32 8.64
C TYR A 123 -0.27 10.80 8.34
N ASP A 124 0.52 11.10 7.33
CA ASP A 124 0.78 12.48 6.90
C ASP A 124 -0.22 12.93 5.83
N MET A 125 -1.45 13.22 6.26
CA MET A 125 -2.49 13.73 5.39
C MET A 125 -2.11 15.09 4.75
N PRO A 126 -1.56 16.07 5.47
CA PRO A 126 -1.14 17.35 4.87
C PRO A 126 -0.14 17.16 3.73
N GLN A 127 0.86 16.28 3.91
CA GLN A 127 1.86 16.02 2.88
C GLN A 127 1.28 15.27 1.68
N ALA A 128 0.37 14.32 1.89
CA ALA A 128 -0.32 13.63 0.81
C ALA A 128 -1.15 14.58 -0.06
N ILE A 129 -1.86 15.54 0.56
CA ILE A 129 -2.61 16.57 -0.15
C ILE A 129 -1.66 17.51 -0.88
N LYS A 130 -0.59 17.97 -0.23
CA LYS A 130 0.41 18.85 -0.82
C LYS A 130 1.06 18.20 -2.05
N SER A 131 1.51 16.94 -1.94
CA SER A 131 2.10 16.22 -3.07
C SER A 131 1.14 16.04 -4.24
N ALA A 132 -0.15 15.84 -3.97
CA ALA A 132 -1.16 15.79 -5.02
C ALA A 132 -1.37 17.15 -5.69
N LEU A 133 -1.30 18.26 -4.93
CA LEU A 133 -1.40 19.62 -5.45
C LEU A 133 -0.14 20.04 -6.22
N ASP A 134 1.05 19.70 -5.74
CA ASP A 134 2.33 19.97 -6.41
C ASP A 134 2.37 19.32 -7.81
N LEU A 135 1.82 18.10 -7.97
CA LEU A 135 1.69 17.46 -9.27
C LEU A 135 0.79 18.23 -10.25
N ILE A 136 -0.19 18.99 -9.72
CA ILE A 136 -1.05 19.85 -10.53
C ILE A 136 -0.30 21.13 -10.91
N ASP A 137 0.46 21.70 -9.98
CA ASP A 137 1.22 22.94 -10.18
C ASP A 137 2.38 22.75 -11.17
N ASP A 138 3.09 21.62 -11.10
CA ASP A 138 4.13 21.24 -12.07
C ASP A 138 3.59 21.08 -13.51
N ALA A 139 2.32 20.72 -13.64
CA ALA A 139 1.64 20.65 -14.94
C ALA A 139 1.32 22.05 -15.52
N VAL A 140 1.31 23.10 -14.67
CA VAL A 140 0.93 24.47 -15.04
C VAL A 140 2.13 25.43 -15.03
N SER A 141 3.16 25.16 -14.24
CA SER A 141 4.35 26.02 -14.10
C SER A 141 5.60 25.20 -13.78
N PRO A 142 6.43 24.84 -14.78
CA PRO A 142 7.68 24.15 -14.50
C PRO A 142 8.68 25.12 -13.84
N GLY A 143 8.94 24.96 -12.55
CA GLY A 143 10.01 25.72 -11.91
C GLY A 143 9.98 25.91 -10.40
N VAL A 144 8.98 25.49 -9.67
CA VAL A 144 8.97 25.60 -8.21
C VAL A 144 9.24 24.23 -7.60
N LEU A 145 10.51 23.87 -7.49
CA LEU A 145 10.99 22.72 -6.72
C LEU A 145 10.73 22.98 -5.22
N THR A 146 9.62 22.53 -4.71
CA THR A 146 9.47 22.32 -3.28
C THR A 146 10.18 21.03 -2.92
N HIS A 147 11.39 21.12 -2.36
CA HIS A 147 12.06 19.98 -1.77
C HIS A 147 11.20 19.42 -0.63
N ASN A 148 10.53 18.30 -0.85
CA ASN A 148 9.98 17.50 0.23
C ASN A 148 11.16 16.94 1.04
N LEU A 149 11.39 17.48 2.23
CA LEU A 149 12.26 16.84 3.20
C LEU A 149 11.54 15.57 3.66
N GLU A 150 12.11 14.41 3.37
CA GLU A 150 11.60 13.13 3.83
C GLU A 150 11.61 13.11 5.37
N ASP A 151 10.43 13.26 5.97
CA ASP A 151 10.24 13.11 7.41
C ASP A 151 9.76 11.69 7.73
N PHE A 152 10.69 10.80 8.06
CA PHE A 152 10.40 9.41 8.44
C PHE A 152 9.63 9.28 9.78
N SER A 153 9.24 10.37 10.42
CA SER A 153 8.35 10.32 11.59
C SER A 153 6.89 10.07 11.22
N ARG A 154 6.53 10.33 9.96
CA ARG A 154 5.19 10.15 9.39
C ARG A 154 5.31 9.55 8.00
N PHE A 155 4.27 8.88 7.55
CA PHE A 155 4.24 8.32 6.19
C PHE A 155 2.88 8.55 5.54
N PHE A 156 2.88 8.92 4.27
CA PHE A 156 1.74 8.62 3.41
C PHE A 156 1.97 7.32 2.62
N CYS A 157 0.92 6.79 2.00
CA CYS A 157 0.91 5.41 1.51
C CYS A 157 2.06 5.04 0.56
N SER A 158 2.40 5.92 -0.41
CA SER A 158 3.46 5.62 -1.37
C SER A 158 4.88 5.74 -0.79
N GLU A 159 5.10 6.61 0.19
CA GLU A 159 6.40 6.71 0.89
C GLU A 159 6.71 5.44 1.66
N LEU A 160 5.74 4.90 2.39
CA LEU A 160 5.92 3.65 3.13
C LEU A 160 6.34 2.50 2.19
N VAL A 161 5.71 2.41 1.01
CA VAL A 161 6.02 1.37 0.03
C VAL A 161 7.36 1.61 -0.64
N ALA A 162 7.74 2.88 -0.90
CA ALA A 162 9.02 3.23 -1.51
C ALA A 162 10.22 3.02 -0.59
N ALA A 163 10.00 3.13 0.74
CA ALA A 163 11.05 2.94 1.74
C ALA A 163 11.29 1.46 2.10
N ALA A 164 10.36 0.57 1.76
CA ALA A 164 10.41 -0.86 2.06
C ALA A 164 11.25 -1.65 1.05
#